data_bac6e19278439459221ec6fc6bdc5e40
#
_entry.id   bac6e19278439459221ec6fc6bdc5e40
#
_cell.length_a   1.000
_cell.length_b   1.000
_cell.length_c   1.000
_cell.angle_alpha   90.00
_cell.angle_beta   90.00
_cell.angle_gamma   90.00
#
_symmetry.space_group_name_H-M   'P 1'
#
loop_
_entity.id
_entity.type
_entity.pdbx_description
1 polymer ?
#
loop_
_entity_poly.entity_id
_entity_poly.type
_entity_poly.pdbx_seq_one_letter_code
_entity_poly.pdbx_strand_id
1 'polypeptide(L)'
;MKNKTKLRESGIILIVLGIFNVLTFVSTVVESLIDGTVSGALATVEADILVAVKVVLIVLCAIMLLIAGADIFLGVKAIKVSKNPNASKGYIIVAKVFTILTCIAVISNIISMFTGNAASAIDGGVNMCSYALSLIIYSFFIKSAEAVRNDYINGTK
;
A
#
# COMPACT_ATOMS: atom_id res chain seq x y z
N MET A 1 -20.21 -15.28 13.83
CA MET A 1 -20.21 -15.37 12.34
C MET A 1 -19.96 -14.03 11.64
N LYS A 2 -20.59 -12.93 12.04
CA LYS A 2 -20.49 -11.60 11.40
C LYS A 2 -19.04 -11.05 11.27
N ASN A 3 -18.19 -11.22 12.29
CA ASN A 3 -16.79 -10.74 12.28
C ASN A 3 -15.91 -11.53 11.28
N LYS A 4 -16.13 -12.83 11.14
CA LYS A 4 -15.42 -13.68 10.16
C LYS A 4 -15.71 -13.25 8.72
N THR A 5 -16.98 -12.93 8.42
CA THR A 5 -17.39 -12.44 7.09
C THR A 5 -16.74 -11.11 6.79
N LYS A 6 -16.77 -10.16 7.73
CA LYS A 6 -16.12 -8.85 7.57
C LYS A 6 -14.60 -8.97 7.35
N LEU A 7 -13.93 -9.87 8.09
CA LEU A 7 -12.51 -10.11 7.90
C LEU A 7 -12.21 -10.70 6.52
N ARG A 8 -13.05 -11.62 6.04
CA ARG A 8 -12.91 -12.19 4.69
C ARG A 8 -13.10 -11.13 3.60
N GLU A 9 -14.13 -10.30 3.73
CA GLU A 9 -14.41 -9.20 2.79
C GLU A 9 -13.25 -8.20 2.74
N SER A 10 -12.76 -7.75 3.90
CA SER A 10 -11.59 -6.86 3.95
C SER A 10 -10.34 -7.50 3.36
N GLY A 11 -10.17 -8.81 3.52
CA GLY A 11 -9.08 -9.56 2.90
C GLY A 11 -9.16 -9.58 1.37
N ILE A 12 -10.36 -9.76 0.81
CA ILE A 12 -10.58 -9.70 -0.64
C ILE A 12 -10.26 -8.31 -1.17
N ILE A 13 -10.73 -7.26 -0.48
CA ILE A 13 -10.45 -5.87 -0.87
C ILE A 13 -8.94 -5.58 -0.86
N LEU A 14 -8.19 -6.06 0.15
CA LEU A 14 -6.73 -5.90 0.19
C LEU A 14 -6.02 -6.62 -0.97
N ILE A 15 -6.47 -7.82 -1.35
CA ILE A 15 -5.90 -8.51 -2.52
C ILE A 15 -6.14 -7.70 -3.79
N VAL A 16 -7.37 -7.22 -3.99
CA VAL A 16 -7.72 -6.40 -5.17
C VAL A 16 -6.88 -5.12 -5.19
N LEU A 17 -6.74 -4.45 -4.04
CA LEU A 17 -5.92 -3.25 -3.91
C LEU A 17 -4.44 -3.54 -4.25
N GLY A 18 -3.88 -4.61 -3.72
CA GLY A 18 -2.49 -5.01 -3.99
C GLY A 18 -2.26 -5.32 -5.47
N ILE A 19 -3.19 -6.04 -6.13
CA ILE A 19 -3.12 -6.31 -7.58
C ILE A 19 -3.22 -5.00 -8.37
N PHE A 20 -4.15 -4.13 -8.00
CA PHE A 20 -4.31 -2.82 -8.65
C PHE A 20 -3.04 -1.97 -8.52
N ASN A 21 -2.42 -1.93 -7.35
CA ASN A 21 -1.16 -1.23 -7.11
C ASN A 21 -0.02 -1.77 -8.00
N VAL A 22 0.07 -3.10 -8.18
CA VAL A 22 1.05 -3.70 -9.11
C VAL A 22 0.78 -3.28 -10.54
N LEU A 23 -0.47 -3.35 -10.99
CA LEU A 23 -0.84 -2.98 -12.36
C LEU A 23 -0.56 -1.51 -12.65
N THR A 24 -0.96 -0.61 -11.74
CA THR A 24 -0.68 0.83 -11.87
C THR A 24 0.82 1.09 -11.92
N PHE A 25 1.60 0.44 -11.05
CA PHE A 25 3.06 0.57 -11.06
C PHE A 25 3.67 0.12 -12.38
N VAL A 26 3.28 -1.06 -12.90
CA VAL A 26 3.77 -1.59 -14.18
C VAL A 26 3.39 -0.63 -15.31
N SER A 27 2.15 -0.12 -15.34
CA SER A 27 1.70 0.85 -16.33
C SER A 27 2.57 2.10 -16.33
N THR A 28 2.80 2.70 -15.16
CA THR A 28 3.64 3.90 -15.02
C THR A 28 5.08 3.67 -15.50
N VAL A 29 5.66 2.52 -15.16
CA VAL A 29 7.02 2.18 -15.62
C VAL A 29 7.07 2.01 -17.13
N VAL A 30 6.09 1.31 -17.72
CA VAL A 30 6.00 1.09 -19.16
C VAL A 30 5.80 2.41 -19.90
N GLU A 31 4.90 3.28 -19.45
CA GLU A 31 4.69 4.61 -20.02
C GLU A 31 5.98 5.44 -19.98
N SER A 32 6.66 5.48 -18.84
CA SER A 32 7.93 6.23 -18.69
C SER A 32 9.03 5.72 -19.63
N LEU A 33 9.03 4.42 -19.97
CA LEU A 33 9.97 3.84 -20.92
C LEU A 33 9.60 4.13 -22.38
N ILE A 34 8.30 4.11 -22.72
CA ILE A 34 7.81 4.36 -24.08
C ILE A 34 7.94 5.83 -24.45
N ASP A 35 7.54 6.74 -23.55
CA ASP A 35 7.57 8.19 -23.79
C ASP A 35 8.99 8.76 -23.85
N GLY A 36 10.01 7.94 -23.58
CA GLY A 36 11.39 8.39 -23.59
C GLY A 36 11.74 9.46 -22.54
N THR A 37 10.79 9.78 -21.66
CA THR A 37 10.99 10.81 -20.61
C THR A 37 12.17 10.49 -19.72
N VAL A 38 12.32 9.22 -19.35
CA VAL A 38 13.49 8.74 -18.59
C VAL A 38 14.74 8.79 -19.46
N SER A 39 14.68 8.37 -20.72
CA SER A 39 15.83 8.37 -21.64
C SER A 39 16.25 9.78 -22.01
N GLY A 40 15.32 10.69 -22.26
CA GLY A 40 15.60 12.10 -22.58
C GLY A 40 16.16 12.88 -21.38
N ALA A 41 15.60 12.70 -20.20
CA ALA A 41 16.13 13.30 -18.97
C ALA A 41 17.51 12.75 -18.59
N LEU A 42 17.78 11.48 -18.88
CA LEU A 42 19.05 10.83 -18.59
C LEU A 42 20.15 11.16 -19.61
N ALA A 43 19.82 11.56 -20.83
CA ALA A 43 20.77 11.90 -21.87
C ALA A 43 21.54 13.21 -21.60
N THR A 44 21.01 14.08 -20.74
CA THR A 44 21.62 15.39 -20.37
C THR A 44 22.35 15.35 -19.02
N VAL A 45 22.39 14.20 -18.35
CA VAL A 45 22.92 14.06 -16.98
C VAL A 45 24.32 13.42 -17.04
N GLU A 46 25.27 13.96 -16.25
CA GLU A 46 26.61 13.38 -16.07
C GLU A 46 26.53 11.91 -15.62
N ALA A 47 27.48 11.08 -16.05
CA ALA A 47 27.45 9.63 -15.86
C ALA A 47 27.30 9.20 -14.38
N ASP A 48 27.89 9.93 -13.46
CA ASP A 48 27.84 9.62 -12.02
C ASP A 48 26.44 9.89 -11.42
N ILE A 49 25.77 10.95 -11.88
CA ILE A 49 24.39 11.26 -11.47
C ILE A 49 23.43 10.24 -12.08
N LEU A 50 23.70 9.77 -13.29
CA LEU A 50 22.90 8.74 -13.94
C LEU A 50 22.86 7.43 -13.14
N VAL A 51 23.99 7.00 -12.58
CA VAL A 51 24.05 5.82 -11.71
C VAL A 51 23.22 6.02 -10.46
N ALA A 52 23.35 7.19 -9.81
CA ALA A 52 22.58 7.50 -8.60
C ALA A 52 21.06 7.49 -8.86
N VAL A 53 20.60 8.08 -9.97
CA VAL A 53 19.16 8.08 -10.37
C VAL A 53 18.66 6.66 -10.62
N LYS A 54 19.43 5.82 -11.31
CA LYS A 54 19.05 4.40 -11.53
C LYS A 54 18.92 3.64 -10.22
N VAL A 55 19.84 3.82 -9.27
CA VAL A 55 19.78 3.17 -7.96
C VAL A 55 18.54 3.61 -7.20
N VAL A 56 18.24 4.91 -7.17
CA VAL A 56 17.03 5.45 -6.51
C VAL A 56 15.77 4.85 -7.14
N LEU A 57 15.67 4.77 -8.46
CA LEU A 57 14.53 4.16 -9.14
C LEU A 57 14.35 2.69 -8.76
N ILE A 58 15.43 1.90 -8.74
CA ILE A 58 15.39 0.49 -8.35
C ILE A 58 14.87 0.35 -6.91
N VAL A 59 15.36 1.19 -5.99
CA VAL A 59 14.93 1.17 -4.59
C VAL A 59 13.44 1.53 -4.47
N LEU A 60 12.98 2.55 -5.18
CA LEU A 60 11.56 2.92 -5.21
C LEU A 60 10.68 1.79 -5.77
N CYS A 61 11.11 1.15 -6.86
CA CYS A 61 10.45 -0.02 -7.42
C CYS A 61 10.34 -1.17 -6.40
N ALA A 62 11.41 -1.46 -5.69
CA ALA A 62 11.41 -2.51 -4.67
C ALA A 62 10.44 -2.19 -3.52
N ILE A 63 10.40 -0.93 -3.07
CA ILE A 63 9.48 -0.48 -2.02
C ILE A 63 8.02 -0.64 -2.48
N MET A 64 7.67 -0.22 -3.69
CA MET A 64 6.31 -0.33 -4.22
C MET A 64 5.86 -1.79 -4.33
N LEU A 65 6.73 -2.68 -4.79
CA LEU A 65 6.45 -4.12 -4.85
C LEU A 65 6.29 -4.74 -3.47
N LEU A 66 7.06 -4.30 -2.48
CA LEU A 66 6.91 -4.74 -1.09
C LEU A 66 5.55 -4.32 -0.50
N ILE A 67 5.10 -3.09 -0.77
CA ILE A 67 3.78 -2.61 -0.32
C ILE A 67 2.67 -3.46 -0.94
N ALA A 68 2.68 -3.63 -2.26
CA ALA A 68 1.67 -4.42 -2.95
C ALA A 68 1.70 -5.91 -2.52
N GLY A 69 2.88 -6.46 -2.30
CA GLY A 69 3.05 -7.83 -1.77
C GLY A 69 2.50 -7.97 -0.35
N ALA A 70 2.66 -6.95 0.48
CA ALA A 70 2.10 -6.93 1.84
C ALA A 70 0.57 -6.89 1.82
N ASP A 71 -0.05 -6.10 0.93
CA ASP A 71 -1.51 -6.06 0.78
C ASP A 71 -2.07 -7.44 0.41
N ILE A 72 -1.45 -8.10 -0.57
CA ILE A 72 -1.84 -9.45 -0.98
C ILE A 72 -1.64 -10.44 0.17
N PHE A 73 -0.49 -10.37 0.87
CA PHE A 73 -0.21 -11.23 2.01
C PHE A 73 -1.24 -11.06 3.13
N LEU A 74 -1.56 -9.82 3.52
CA LEU A 74 -2.56 -9.52 4.53
C LEU A 74 -3.94 -10.02 4.11
N GLY A 75 -4.31 -9.83 2.86
CA GLY A 75 -5.57 -10.31 2.30
C GLY A 75 -5.69 -11.83 2.34
N VAL A 76 -4.65 -12.56 1.92
CA VAL A 76 -4.61 -14.03 1.98
C VAL A 76 -4.69 -14.53 3.43
N LYS A 77 -3.95 -13.88 4.35
CA LYS A 77 -4.01 -14.21 5.78
C LYS A 77 -5.39 -13.97 6.37
N ALA A 78 -6.07 -12.86 6.01
CA ALA A 78 -7.44 -12.58 6.43
C ALA A 78 -8.41 -13.69 6.02
N ILE A 79 -8.34 -14.14 4.77
CA ILE A 79 -9.19 -15.22 4.26
C ILE A 79 -8.91 -16.54 5.00
N LYS A 80 -7.63 -16.87 5.25
CA LYS A 80 -7.27 -18.07 6.01
C LYS A 80 -7.77 -18.02 7.45
N VAL A 81 -7.56 -16.91 8.14
CA VAL A 81 -7.99 -16.73 9.54
C VAL A 81 -9.51 -16.65 9.66
N SER A 82 -10.22 -16.10 8.69
CA SER A 82 -11.69 -16.09 8.69
C SER A 82 -12.28 -17.51 8.63
N LYS A 83 -11.61 -18.44 7.93
CA LYS A 83 -12.01 -19.87 7.87
C LYS A 83 -11.58 -20.63 9.14
N ASN A 84 -10.33 -20.44 9.54
CA ASN A 84 -9.71 -21.13 10.68
C ASN A 84 -9.14 -20.09 11.66
N PRO A 85 -9.96 -19.53 12.57
CA PRO A 85 -9.52 -18.54 13.54
C PRO A 85 -8.40 -19.05 14.43
N ASN A 86 -7.44 -18.19 14.73
CA ASN A 86 -6.33 -18.50 15.63
C ASN A 86 -5.93 -17.28 16.45
N ALA A 87 -5.07 -17.48 17.46
CA ALA A 87 -4.60 -16.43 18.36
C ALA A 87 -3.46 -15.56 17.78
N SER A 88 -3.00 -15.82 16.55
CA SER A 88 -1.86 -15.13 15.96
C SER A 88 -2.11 -13.63 15.85
N LYS A 89 -1.10 -12.82 16.22
CA LYS A 89 -1.13 -11.34 16.13
C LYS A 89 -0.30 -10.81 14.96
N GLY A 90 0.57 -11.62 14.36
CA GLY A 90 1.59 -11.14 13.43
C GLY A 90 1.02 -10.34 12.26
N TYR A 91 -0.03 -10.83 11.60
CA TYR A 91 -0.66 -10.14 10.48
C TYR A 91 -1.36 -8.83 10.89
N ILE A 92 -1.87 -8.74 12.13
CA ILE A 92 -2.45 -7.50 12.68
C ILE A 92 -1.36 -6.46 12.92
N ILE A 93 -0.19 -6.89 13.44
CA ILE A 93 0.97 -6.01 13.66
C ILE A 93 1.46 -5.47 12.31
N VAL A 94 1.60 -6.31 11.30
CA VAL A 94 1.98 -5.89 9.95
C VAL A 94 0.99 -4.84 9.42
N ALA A 95 -0.32 -5.07 9.53
CA ALA A 95 -1.32 -4.09 9.10
C ALA A 95 -1.21 -2.75 9.85
N LYS A 96 -0.94 -2.78 11.17
CA LYS A 96 -0.72 -1.55 11.97
C LYS A 96 0.52 -0.78 11.50
N VAL A 97 1.63 -1.49 11.20
CA VAL A 97 2.84 -0.86 10.67
C VAL A 97 2.54 -0.17 9.33
N PHE A 98 1.83 -0.84 8.41
CA PHE A 98 1.44 -0.23 7.14
C PHE A 98 0.50 0.96 7.32
N THR A 99 -0.42 0.93 8.28
CA THR A 99 -1.25 2.08 8.64
C THR A 99 -0.39 3.28 9.07
N ILE A 100 0.61 3.07 9.91
CA ILE A 100 1.54 4.14 10.35
C ILE A 100 2.33 4.69 9.16
N LEU A 101 2.86 3.82 8.30
CA LEU A 101 3.59 4.25 7.10
C LEU A 101 2.70 5.07 6.16
N THR A 102 1.44 4.67 5.98
CA THR A 102 0.46 5.42 5.19
C THR A 102 0.16 6.79 5.83
N CYS A 103 0.06 6.88 7.16
CA CYS A 103 -0.10 8.17 7.84
C CYS A 103 1.11 9.09 7.60
N ILE A 104 2.33 8.57 7.64
CA ILE A 104 3.54 9.33 7.34
C ILE A 104 3.51 9.82 5.88
N ALA A 105 3.12 8.96 4.94
CA ALA A 105 2.98 9.34 3.53
C ALA A 105 1.94 10.45 3.32
N VAL A 106 0.81 10.41 4.06
CA VAL A 106 -0.21 11.48 4.05
C VAL A 106 0.40 12.81 4.49
N ILE A 107 1.12 12.82 5.61
CA ILE A 107 1.75 14.03 6.15
C ILE A 107 2.78 14.59 5.14
N SER A 108 3.63 13.74 4.60
CA SER A 108 4.61 14.11 3.59
C SER A 108 3.96 14.71 2.34
N ASN A 109 2.84 14.13 1.89
CA ASN A 109 2.09 14.62 0.74
C ASN A 109 1.45 15.99 1.01
N ILE A 110 0.88 16.19 2.20
CA ILE A 110 0.33 17.48 2.62
C ILE A 110 1.43 18.56 2.57
N ILE A 111 2.61 18.29 3.12
CA ILE A 111 3.75 19.21 3.08
C ILE A 111 4.11 19.54 1.63
N SER A 112 4.20 18.53 0.77
CA SER A 112 4.51 18.72 -0.65
C SER A 112 3.48 19.58 -1.39
N MET A 113 2.19 19.44 -1.07
CA MET A 113 1.13 20.28 -1.66
C MET A 113 1.28 21.78 -1.30
N PHE A 114 1.75 22.09 -0.09
CA PHE A 114 1.94 23.47 0.35
C PHE A 114 3.25 24.09 -0.10
N THR A 115 4.27 23.26 -0.38
CA THR A 115 5.60 23.73 -0.79
C THR A 115 5.84 23.65 -2.30
N GLY A 116 4.98 22.96 -3.02
CA GLY A 116 5.07 22.72 -4.45
C GLY A 116 4.33 23.76 -5.31
N ASN A 117 4.37 23.56 -6.62
CA ASN A 117 3.61 24.36 -7.60
C ASN A 117 2.16 23.81 -7.78
N ALA A 118 1.35 24.47 -8.63
CA ALA A 118 -0.05 24.07 -8.87
C ALA A 118 -0.20 22.63 -9.38
N ALA A 119 0.73 22.13 -10.21
CA ALA A 119 0.71 20.76 -10.69
C ALA A 119 0.93 19.78 -9.54
N SER A 120 1.90 20.05 -8.66
CA SER A 120 2.14 19.26 -7.44
C SER A 120 0.93 19.22 -6.50
N ALA A 121 0.14 20.30 -6.46
CA ALA A 121 -1.08 20.35 -5.65
C ALA A 121 -2.19 19.44 -6.21
N ILE A 122 -2.35 19.35 -7.53
CA ILE A 122 -3.33 18.47 -8.17
C ILE A 122 -2.94 17.00 -7.96
N ASP A 123 -1.69 16.63 -8.26
CA ASP A 123 -1.18 15.28 -8.06
C ASP A 123 -1.24 14.87 -6.59
N GLY A 124 -0.95 15.81 -5.69
CA GLY A 124 -1.09 15.63 -4.25
C GLY A 124 -2.53 15.33 -3.84
N GLY A 125 -3.51 16.00 -4.43
CA GLY A 125 -4.94 15.77 -4.19
C GLY A 125 -5.37 14.36 -4.58
N VAL A 126 -4.96 13.87 -5.73
CA VAL A 126 -5.24 12.50 -6.19
C VAL A 126 -4.60 11.46 -5.25
N ASN A 127 -3.35 11.66 -4.87
CA ASN A 127 -2.65 10.79 -3.94
C ASN A 127 -3.32 10.76 -2.56
N MET A 128 -3.82 11.90 -2.07
CA MET A 128 -4.57 11.98 -0.80
C MET A 128 -5.82 11.11 -0.80
N CYS A 129 -6.58 11.06 -1.90
CA CYS A 129 -7.74 10.17 -2.01
C CYS A 129 -7.32 8.70 -1.90
N SER A 130 -6.23 8.30 -2.55
CA SER A 130 -5.70 6.93 -2.50
C SER A 130 -5.23 6.56 -1.08
N TYR A 131 -4.53 7.45 -0.40
CA TYR A 131 -4.09 7.22 0.98
C TYR A 131 -5.27 7.15 1.95
N ALA A 132 -6.28 8.03 1.81
CA ALA A 132 -7.47 8.00 2.64
C ALA A 132 -8.22 6.67 2.49
N LEU A 133 -8.38 6.18 1.25
CA LEU A 133 -8.98 4.87 0.97
C LEU A 133 -8.18 3.74 1.63
N SER A 134 -6.86 3.75 1.50
CA SER A 134 -5.99 2.75 2.13
C SER A 134 -6.11 2.76 3.65
N LEU A 135 -6.14 3.92 4.30
CA LEU A 135 -6.32 4.05 5.75
C LEU A 135 -7.67 3.49 6.21
N ILE A 136 -8.75 3.74 5.46
CA ILE A 136 -10.08 3.19 5.76
C ILE A 136 -10.04 1.66 5.67
N ILE A 137 -9.46 1.10 4.61
CA ILE A 137 -9.37 -0.33 4.39
C ILE A 137 -8.54 -1.00 5.50
N TYR A 138 -7.35 -0.48 5.83
CA TYR A 138 -6.51 -1.02 6.90
C TYR A 138 -7.19 -0.92 8.26
N SER A 139 -7.87 0.20 8.57
CA SER A 139 -8.58 0.37 9.83
C SER A 139 -9.72 -0.64 9.97
N PHE A 140 -10.48 -0.87 8.89
CA PHE A 140 -11.54 -1.86 8.86
C PHE A 140 -10.99 -3.29 9.00
N PHE A 141 -9.89 -3.59 8.31
CA PHE A 141 -9.18 -4.86 8.42
C PHE A 141 -8.71 -5.12 9.85
N ILE A 142 -8.00 -4.18 10.47
CA ILE A 142 -7.47 -4.32 11.84
C ILE A 142 -8.60 -4.59 12.83
N LYS A 143 -9.67 -3.79 12.79
CA LYS A 143 -10.83 -3.98 13.67
C LYS A 143 -11.48 -5.35 13.49
N SER A 144 -11.64 -5.81 12.25
CA SER A 144 -12.24 -7.11 11.96
C SER A 144 -11.32 -8.26 12.40
N ALA A 145 -10.01 -8.11 12.22
CA ALA A 145 -9.02 -9.09 12.61
C ALA A 145 -8.90 -9.23 14.14
N GLU A 146 -8.90 -8.11 14.86
CA GLU A 146 -8.91 -8.08 16.32
C GLU A 146 -10.18 -8.69 16.89
N ALA A 147 -11.35 -8.39 16.30
CA ALA A 147 -12.62 -8.97 16.71
C ALA A 147 -12.62 -10.51 16.55
N VAL A 148 -12.21 -11.03 15.39
CA VAL A 148 -12.13 -12.48 15.16
C VAL A 148 -11.15 -13.16 16.11
N ARG A 149 -10.01 -12.52 16.39
CA ARG A 149 -9.03 -13.02 17.36
C ARG A 149 -9.59 -13.05 18.78
N ASN A 150 -10.26 -11.99 19.21
CA ASN A 150 -10.86 -11.90 20.55
C ASN A 150 -12.01 -12.92 20.71
N ASP A 151 -12.86 -13.09 19.68
CA ASP A 151 -13.90 -14.13 19.67
C ASP A 151 -13.27 -15.53 19.84
N TYR A 152 -12.13 -15.78 19.21
CA TYR A 152 -11.41 -17.04 19.33
C TYR A 152 -10.83 -17.27 20.73
N ILE A 153 -10.19 -16.23 21.33
CA ILE A 153 -9.56 -16.33 22.66
C ILE A 153 -10.61 -16.50 23.76
N ASN A 154 -11.73 -15.79 23.63
CA ASN A 154 -12.82 -15.82 24.62
C ASN A 154 -13.76 -17.03 24.42
N GLY A 155 -13.50 -17.92 23.49
CA GLY A 155 -14.33 -19.09 23.22
C GLY A 155 -15.74 -18.77 22.70
N THR A 156 -15.99 -17.56 22.27
CA THR A 156 -17.28 -17.14 21.69
C THR A 156 -17.36 -17.68 20.26
N LYS A 157 -18.15 -18.74 20.06
CA LYS A 157 -18.41 -19.36 18.74
C LYS A 157 -19.40 -18.58 17.89
#